data_7e856cdbb17c7af6c04ee3ff65aae227
#
_entry.id   7e856cdbb17c7af6c04ee3ff65aae227
#
_cell.length_a   1.000
_cell.length_b   1.000
_cell.length_c   1.000
_cell.angle_alpha   90.00
_cell.angle_beta   90.00
_cell.angle_gamma   90.00
#
_symmetry.space_group_name_H-M   'P 1'
#
loop_
_entity.id
_entity.type
_entity.pdbx_description
1 polymer ?
#
loop_
_entity_poly.entity_id
_entity_poly.type
_entity_poly.pdbx_seq_one_letter_code
_entity_poly.pdbx_strand_id
1 'polypeptide(L)'
;MLTLPNLITVSRILLVPVFAVLFAVPGAPARIAAFVIFCIAGASDALDGFAARKLNAGSDFGRMLDPIADKILVAVALMMLIAEGNIQQLTLDYSHGLRSLLKLVPALVILSREILVSGLREFLAGAAVSVPVTRIAKTKTTIQMIAIGAMILDPLAWRWLPYQAAGTYSLVAYAGLWLAAALTVGTGYAYFRAGLAHLHSRRKNTQRPGERRVAATHGHAGETA
;
A
#
# COMPACT_ATOMS: atom_id res chain seq x y z
N MET A 1 18.76 -10.94 18.92
CA MET A 1 18.41 -9.91 17.95
C MET A 1 17.57 -10.43 16.77
N LEU A 2 17.60 -11.71 16.43
CA LEU A 2 16.71 -12.34 15.45
C LEU A 2 15.52 -12.95 16.16
N THR A 3 14.48 -12.16 16.41
CA THR A 3 13.20 -12.68 16.90
C THR A 3 12.43 -13.31 15.75
N LEU A 4 11.55 -14.27 16.04
CA LEU A 4 10.74 -14.97 15.04
C LEU A 4 10.00 -13.98 14.09
N PRO A 5 9.36 -12.89 14.57
CA PRO A 5 8.77 -11.88 13.70
C PRO A 5 9.76 -11.24 12.74
N ASN A 6 10.95 -10.86 13.20
CA ASN A 6 11.97 -10.25 12.34
C ASN A 6 12.41 -11.19 11.19
N LEU A 7 12.53 -12.50 11.49
CA LEU A 7 12.89 -13.48 10.49
C LEU A 7 11.82 -13.58 9.38
N ILE A 8 10.55 -13.51 9.74
CA ILE A 8 9.43 -13.54 8.80
C ILE A 8 9.44 -12.26 7.93
N THR A 9 9.64 -11.08 8.51
CA THR A 9 9.75 -9.83 7.75
C THR A 9 10.92 -9.84 6.77
N VAL A 10 12.10 -10.30 7.21
CA VAL A 10 13.28 -10.42 6.34
C VAL A 10 13.04 -11.45 5.24
N SER A 11 12.43 -12.61 5.55
CA SER A 11 12.12 -13.62 4.53
C SER A 11 11.16 -13.08 3.47
N ARG A 12 10.18 -12.25 3.86
CA ARG A 12 9.28 -11.56 2.92
C ARG A 12 10.06 -10.66 1.95
N ILE A 13 11.00 -9.86 2.44
CA ILE A 13 11.83 -8.99 1.60
C ILE A 13 12.66 -9.83 0.61
N LEU A 14 13.20 -10.96 1.07
CA LEU A 14 13.97 -11.88 0.20
C LEU A 14 13.08 -12.61 -0.82
N LEU A 15 11.81 -12.85 -0.52
CA LEU A 15 10.86 -13.47 -1.46
C LEU A 15 10.46 -12.51 -2.60
N VAL A 16 10.56 -11.20 -2.43
CA VAL A 16 10.18 -10.22 -3.46
C VAL A 16 11.03 -10.36 -4.74
N PRO A 17 12.37 -10.40 -4.71
CA PRO A 17 13.16 -10.63 -5.92
C PRO A 17 12.92 -12.02 -6.52
N VAL A 18 12.69 -13.05 -5.70
CA VAL A 18 12.33 -14.39 -6.20
C VAL A 18 11.00 -14.35 -6.94
N PHE A 19 9.99 -13.66 -6.39
CA PHE A 19 8.73 -13.41 -7.06
C PHE A 19 8.94 -12.72 -8.43
N ALA A 20 9.73 -11.63 -8.47
CA ALA A 20 9.98 -10.87 -9.68
C ALA A 20 10.65 -11.72 -10.77
N VAL A 21 11.64 -12.53 -10.41
CA VAL A 21 12.31 -13.46 -11.33
C VAL A 21 11.33 -14.50 -11.88
N LEU A 22 10.56 -15.17 -11.01
CA LEU A 22 9.59 -16.18 -11.42
C LEU A 22 8.47 -15.56 -12.29
N PHE A 23 8.06 -14.35 -11.99
CA PHE A 23 7.06 -13.64 -12.79
C PHE A 23 7.58 -13.33 -14.21
N ALA A 24 8.87 -13.00 -14.35
CA ALA A 24 9.51 -12.70 -15.63
C ALA A 24 9.79 -13.96 -16.48
N VAL A 25 9.94 -15.14 -15.86
CA VAL A 25 10.16 -16.39 -16.59
C VAL A 25 8.90 -16.82 -17.31
N PRO A 26 8.96 -17.10 -18.65
CA PRO A 26 7.81 -17.55 -19.40
C PRO A 26 7.39 -18.97 -19.01
N GLY A 27 6.07 -19.22 -18.98
CA GLY A 27 5.51 -20.55 -18.76
C GLY A 27 4.57 -20.63 -17.56
N ALA A 28 3.63 -21.59 -17.61
CA ALA A 28 2.62 -21.78 -16.58
C ALA A 28 3.19 -22.16 -15.21
N PRO A 29 4.21 -23.05 -15.10
CA PRO A 29 4.77 -23.41 -13.79
C PRO A 29 5.40 -22.22 -13.08
N ALA A 30 6.16 -21.37 -13.80
CA ALA A 30 6.80 -20.18 -13.22
C ALA A 30 5.75 -19.16 -12.75
N ARG A 31 4.68 -18.98 -13.53
CA ARG A 31 3.57 -18.08 -13.17
C ARG A 31 2.81 -18.55 -11.92
N ILE A 32 2.56 -19.86 -11.80
CA ILE A 32 1.93 -20.44 -10.61
C ILE A 32 2.86 -20.27 -9.41
N ALA A 33 4.18 -20.54 -9.57
CA ALA A 33 5.14 -20.37 -8.50
C ALA A 33 5.20 -18.89 -8.04
N ALA A 34 5.21 -17.95 -8.98
CA ALA A 34 5.13 -16.52 -8.65
C ALA A 34 3.86 -16.18 -7.86
N PHE A 35 2.70 -16.68 -8.28
CA PHE A 35 1.44 -16.49 -7.55
C PHE A 35 1.49 -17.08 -6.14
N VAL A 36 2.01 -18.30 -5.97
CA VAL A 36 2.16 -18.94 -4.65
C VAL A 36 3.08 -18.12 -3.74
N ILE A 37 4.22 -17.64 -4.25
CA ILE A 37 5.12 -16.78 -3.48
C ILE A 37 4.44 -15.46 -3.10
N PHE A 38 3.70 -14.84 -4.02
CA PHE A 38 2.91 -13.65 -3.73
C PHE A 38 1.90 -13.89 -2.59
N CYS A 39 1.18 -15.02 -2.62
CA CYS A 39 0.24 -15.39 -1.57
C CYS A 39 0.94 -15.65 -0.23
N ILE A 40 2.06 -16.37 -0.22
CA ILE A 40 2.84 -16.64 0.99
C ILE A 40 3.36 -15.33 1.59
N ALA A 41 3.96 -14.47 0.77
CA ALA A 41 4.47 -13.20 1.23
C ALA A 41 3.37 -12.25 1.74
N GLY A 42 2.21 -12.24 1.10
CA GLY A 42 1.05 -11.46 1.57
C GLY A 42 0.39 -12.03 2.83
N ALA A 43 0.32 -13.35 2.97
CA ALA A 43 -0.23 -14.01 4.16
C ALA A 43 0.71 -13.88 5.38
N SER A 44 2.02 -13.88 5.16
CA SER A 44 2.99 -13.74 6.24
C SER A 44 2.85 -12.42 7.00
N ASP A 45 2.40 -11.33 6.36
CA ASP A 45 2.07 -10.07 7.04
C ASP A 45 0.98 -10.22 8.11
N ALA A 46 -0.07 -10.97 7.80
CA ALA A 46 -1.13 -11.26 8.77
C ALA A 46 -0.64 -12.15 9.93
N LEU A 47 0.29 -13.08 9.65
CA LEU A 47 0.89 -13.98 10.63
C LEU A 47 1.85 -13.23 11.56
N ASP A 48 2.66 -12.30 11.06
CA ASP A 48 3.58 -11.48 11.84
C ASP A 48 2.82 -10.62 12.86
N GLY A 49 1.77 -9.95 12.39
CA GLY A 49 0.91 -9.16 13.26
C GLY A 49 0.23 -9.99 14.36
N PHE A 50 -0.07 -11.26 14.11
CA PHE A 50 -0.61 -12.18 15.12
C PHE A 50 0.47 -12.68 16.08
N ALA A 51 1.63 -13.09 15.55
CA ALA A 51 2.76 -13.60 16.35
C ALA A 51 3.34 -12.51 17.25
N ALA A 52 3.53 -11.29 16.76
CA ALA A 52 4.02 -10.16 17.54
C ALA A 52 3.11 -9.82 18.73
N ARG A 53 1.79 -9.87 18.53
CA ARG A 53 0.82 -9.65 19.61
C ARG A 53 0.82 -10.76 20.66
N LYS A 54 1.00 -12.04 20.27
CA LYS A 54 1.01 -13.18 21.19
C LYS A 54 2.31 -13.31 21.99
N LEU A 55 3.45 -12.96 21.39
CA LEU A 55 4.78 -13.20 21.95
C LEU A 55 5.35 -11.99 22.68
N ASN A 56 4.70 -10.81 22.65
CA ASN A 56 5.25 -9.53 23.15
C ASN A 56 6.69 -9.27 22.67
N ALA A 57 7.09 -9.83 21.51
CA ALA A 57 8.44 -9.88 21.00
C ALA A 57 8.66 -8.84 19.89
N GLY A 58 8.10 -7.64 20.02
CA GLY A 58 8.34 -6.55 19.08
C GLY A 58 9.75 -6.00 19.24
N SER A 59 10.59 -6.09 18.19
CA SER A 59 11.88 -5.40 18.14
C SER A 59 11.74 -4.08 17.38
N ASP A 60 12.60 -3.10 17.70
CA ASP A 60 12.65 -1.82 17.01
C ASP A 60 12.99 -2.00 15.53
N PHE A 61 13.84 -2.97 15.22
CA PHE A 61 14.24 -3.33 13.85
C PHE A 61 13.06 -3.89 13.03
N GLY A 62 12.24 -4.79 13.61
CA GLY A 62 11.03 -5.30 12.95
C GLY A 62 10.03 -4.18 12.69
N ARG A 63 9.76 -3.33 13.69
CA ARG A 63 8.84 -2.18 13.53
C ARG A 63 9.25 -1.21 12.42
N MET A 64 10.55 -1.07 12.14
CA MET A 64 11.07 -0.27 11.04
C MET A 64 10.89 -0.97 9.68
N LEU A 65 11.15 -2.29 9.63
CA LEU A 65 11.11 -3.05 8.36
C LEU A 65 9.69 -3.42 7.90
N ASP A 66 8.75 -3.67 8.81
CA ASP A 66 7.40 -4.11 8.48
C ASP A 66 6.68 -3.18 7.48
N PRO A 67 6.66 -1.83 7.68
CA PRO A 67 6.01 -0.93 6.74
C PRO A 67 6.69 -0.91 5.37
N ILE A 68 7.97 -1.26 5.30
CA ILE A 68 8.75 -1.30 4.05
C ILE A 68 8.44 -2.59 3.30
N ALA A 69 8.51 -3.73 3.98
CA ALA A 69 8.29 -5.06 3.41
C ALA A 69 6.89 -5.20 2.76
N ASP A 70 5.85 -4.72 3.46
CA ASP A 70 4.48 -4.72 2.96
C ASP A 70 4.33 -3.95 1.64
N LYS A 71 4.96 -2.79 1.53
CA LYS A 71 4.85 -1.95 0.34
C LYS A 71 5.70 -2.41 -0.83
N ILE A 72 6.89 -2.95 -0.57
CA ILE A 72 7.78 -3.44 -1.63
C ILE A 72 7.11 -4.57 -2.40
N LEU A 73 6.44 -5.52 -1.73
CA LEU A 73 5.74 -6.63 -2.40
C LEU A 73 4.68 -6.11 -3.37
N VAL A 74 3.81 -5.21 -2.90
CA VAL A 74 2.73 -4.63 -3.73
C VAL A 74 3.31 -3.80 -4.87
N ALA A 75 4.33 -2.98 -4.59
CA ALA A 75 4.96 -2.14 -5.61
C ALA A 75 5.59 -2.97 -6.73
N VAL A 76 6.36 -3.99 -6.37
CA VAL A 76 7.00 -4.87 -7.35
C VAL A 76 5.96 -5.66 -8.15
N ALA A 77 4.92 -6.20 -7.49
CA ALA A 77 3.85 -6.91 -8.18
C ALA A 77 3.13 -6.01 -9.20
N LEU A 78 2.77 -4.79 -8.83
CA LEU A 78 2.14 -3.84 -9.74
C LEU A 78 3.08 -3.43 -10.89
N MET A 79 4.37 -3.19 -10.62
CA MET A 79 5.36 -2.87 -11.65
C MET A 79 5.54 -4.04 -12.64
N MET A 80 5.58 -5.28 -12.15
CA MET A 80 5.68 -6.47 -13.01
C MET A 80 4.45 -6.64 -13.90
N LEU A 81 3.24 -6.41 -13.37
CA LEU A 81 1.98 -6.43 -14.15
C LEU A 81 1.95 -5.34 -15.23
N ILE A 82 2.48 -4.15 -14.96
CA ILE A 82 2.61 -3.07 -15.94
C ILE A 82 3.64 -3.44 -17.00
N ALA A 83 4.80 -3.92 -16.60
CA ALA A 83 5.89 -4.29 -17.49
C ALA A 83 5.48 -5.41 -18.47
N GLU A 84 4.73 -6.41 -18.00
CA GLU A 84 4.23 -7.50 -18.86
C GLU A 84 3.36 -6.97 -20.00
N GLY A 85 2.50 -5.98 -19.75
CA GLY A 85 1.67 -5.36 -20.77
C GLY A 85 2.47 -4.61 -21.85
N ASN A 86 3.64 -4.09 -21.48
CA ASN A 86 4.48 -3.29 -22.38
C ASN A 86 5.53 -4.12 -23.14
N ILE A 87 6.02 -5.21 -22.54
CA ILE A 87 7.09 -6.03 -23.15
C ILE A 87 6.57 -6.89 -24.29
N GLN A 88 5.35 -7.37 -24.22
CA GLN A 88 4.77 -8.24 -25.26
C GLN A 88 4.21 -7.48 -26.48
N GLN A 89 4.17 -6.16 -26.49
CA GLN A 89 3.42 -5.40 -27.48
C GLN A 89 4.12 -4.11 -27.91
N LEU A 90 5.26 -4.25 -28.60
CA LEU A 90 5.79 -3.19 -29.47
C LEU A 90 4.98 -3.06 -30.79
N THR A 91 3.85 -3.69 -30.92
CA THR A 91 2.94 -3.55 -32.06
C THR A 91 1.95 -2.42 -31.82
N LEU A 92 1.92 -1.44 -32.73
CA LEU A 92 1.09 -0.24 -32.74
C LEU A 92 -0.43 -0.54 -32.95
N ASP A 93 -0.97 -1.54 -32.23
CA ASP A 93 -2.39 -1.86 -32.33
C ASP A 93 -3.17 -1.14 -31.22
N TYR A 94 -4.13 -0.30 -31.63
CA TYR A 94 -4.93 0.58 -30.76
C TYR A 94 -5.70 -0.18 -29.66
N SER A 95 -6.12 -1.41 -29.93
CA SER A 95 -6.82 -2.28 -28.96
C SER A 95 -5.95 -2.67 -27.77
N HIS A 96 -4.63 -2.73 -27.97
CA HIS A 96 -3.65 -3.07 -26.94
C HIS A 96 -3.32 -1.86 -26.05
N GLY A 97 -3.34 -0.64 -26.59
CA GLY A 97 -3.14 0.59 -25.83
C GLY A 97 -4.19 0.77 -24.72
N LEU A 98 -5.45 0.50 -25.02
CA LEU A 98 -6.53 0.61 -24.02
C LEU A 98 -6.38 -0.41 -22.88
N ARG A 99 -6.03 -1.66 -23.19
CA ARG A 99 -5.78 -2.69 -22.17
C ARG A 99 -4.61 -2.34 -21.26
N SER A 100 -3.54 -1.77 -21.80
CA SER A 100 -2.39 -1.28 -21.02
C SER A 100 -2.79 -0.14 -20.09
N LEU A 101 -3.61 0.81 -20.55
CA LEU A 101 -4.12 1.90 -19.72
C LEU A 101 -5.04 1.39 -18.59
N LEU A 102 -5.85 0.36 -18.84
CA LEU A 102 -6.71 -0.24 -17.82
C LEU A 102 -5.93 -0.88 -16.68
N LYS A 103 -4.70 -1.33 -16.90
CA LYS A 103 -3.78 -1.82 -15.86
C LYS A 103 -2.96 -0.67 -15.25
N LEU A 104 -2.41 0.20 -16.10
CA LEU A 104 -1.48 1.25 -15.71
C LEU A 104 -2.10 2.26 -14.75
N VAL A 105 -3.27 2.78 -15.09
CA VAL A 105 -3.91 3.85 -14.29
C VAL A 105 -4.21 3.40 -12.87
N PRO A 106 -4.93 2.29 -12.63
CA PRO A 106 -5.22 1.86 -11.26
C PRO A 106 -3.95 1.46 -10.50
N ALA A 107 -2.94 0.87 -11.16
CA ALA A 107 -1.68 0.50 -10.54
C ALA A 107 -0.89 1.75 -10.09
N LEU A 108 -0.81 2.79 -10.93
CA LEU A 108 -0.17 4.06 -10.55
C LEU A 108 -0.91 4.74 -9.41
N VAL A 109 -2.24 4.77 -9.43
CA VAL A 109 -3.07 5.34 -8.37
C VAL A 109 -2.82 4.62 -7.05
N ILE A 110 -2.83 3.29 -7.06
CA ILE A 110 -2.56 2.48 -5.86
C ILE A 110 -1.15 2.76 -5.34
N LEU A 111 -0.13 2.68 -6.20
CA LEU A 111 1.27 2.85 -5.82
C LEU A 111 1.55 4.26 -5.27
N SER A 112 1.12 5.29 -5.99
CA SER A 112 1.32 6.69 -5.57
C SER A 112 0.68 6.95 -4.21
N ARG A 113 -0.54 6.46 -4.01
CA ARG A 113 -1.24 6.62 -2.74
C ARG A 113 -0.58 5.83 -1.61
N GLU A 114 -0.12 4.59 -1.85
CA GLU A 114 0.56 3.80 -0.81
C GLU A 114 1.80 4.52 -0.28
N ILE A 115 2.59 5.13 -1.17
CA ILE A 115 3.75 5.92 -0.80
C ILE A 115 3.33 7.18 -0.05
N LEU A 116 2.37 7.94 -0.60
CA LEU A 116 1.95 9.24 -0.09
C LEU A 116 1.32 9.13 1.32
N VAL A 117 0.40 8.17 1.50
CA VAL A 117 -0.26 7.97 2.80
C VAL A 117 0.70 7.36 3.83
N SER A 118 1.68 6.57 3.41
CA SER A 118 2.71 6.08 4.31
C SER A 118 3.56 7.21 4.87
N GLY A 119 4.10 8.07 4.00
CA GLY A 119 4.89 9.22 4.43
C GLY A 119 4.07 10.16 5.32
N LEU A 120 2.79 10.39 4.95
CA LEU A 120 1.90 11.21 5.76
C LEU A 120 1.60 10.60 7.14
N ARG A 121 1.43 9.27 7.22
CA ARG A 121 1.24 8.57 8.49
C ARG A 121 2.48 8.72 9.39
N GLU A 122 3.68 8.53 8.86
CA GLU A 122 4.92 8.68 9.61
C GLU A 122 5.11 10.12 10.10
N PHE A 123 4.83 11.10 9.24
CA PHE A 123 4.87 12.52 9.61
C PHE A 123 3.90 12.83 10.76
N LEU A 124 2.65 12.35 10.69
CA LEU A 124 1.65 12.57 11.72
C LEU A 124 1.99 11.84 13.02
N ALA A 125 2.56 10.63 12.95
CA ALA A 125 3.03 9.89 14.12
C ALA A 125 4.17 10.63 14.84
N GLY A 126 5.12 11.19 14.10
CA GLY A 126 6.18 12.05 14.64
C GLY A 126 5.65 13.35 15.29
N ALA A 127 4.47 13.81 14.85
CA ALA A 127 3.77 14.96 15.42
C ALA A 127 2.81 14.59 16.58
N ALA A 128 2.83 13.34 17.06
CA ALA A 128 1.92 12.79 18.07
C ALA A 128 0.41 12.88 17.71
N VAL A 129 0.10 12.93 16.40
CA VAL A 129 -1.28 12.93 15.89
C VAL A 129 -1.68 11.51 15.52
N SER A 130 -2.57 10.93 16.30
CA SER A 130 -3.13 9.60 16.04
C SER A 130 -4.31 9.69 15.08
N VAL A 131 -4.18 9.06 13.90
CA VAL A 131 -5.31 8.88 12.97
C VAL A 131 -5.80 7.45 13.11
N PRO A 132 -7.06 7.23 13.55
CA PRO A 132 -7.58 5.88 13.79
C PRO A 132 -7.66 5.09 12.49
N VAL A 133 -7.18 3.84 12.53
CA VAL A 133 -7.27 2.91 11.40
C VAL A 133 -8.71 2.42 11.28
N THR A 134 -9.39 2.79 10.21
CA THR A 134 -10.77 2.38 9.94
C THR A 134 -10.85 0.92 9.47
N ARG A 135 -11.99 0.24 9.70
CA ARG A 135 -12.24 -1.11 9.17
C ARG A 135 -12.11 -1.16 7.64
N ILE A 136 -12.49 -0.08 6.96
CA ILE A 136 -12.38 0.09 5.51
C ILE A 136 -10.92 -0.02 5.04
N ALA A 137 -9.96 0.44 5.83
CA ALA A 137 -8.54 0.34 5.49
C ALA A 137 -8.04 -1.13 5.46
N LYS A 138 -8.58 -2.01 6.29
CA LYS A 138 -8.26 -3.45 6.26
C LYS A 138 -8.89 -4.14 5.03
N THR A 139 -10.17 -3.88 4.77
CA THR A 139 -10.89 -4.45 3.63
C THR A 139 -10.25 -4.03 2.30
N LYS A 140 -9.81 -2.77 2.18
CA LYS A 140 -9.08 -2.26 1.02
C LYS A 140 -7.86 -3.12 0.68
N THR A 141 -6.99 -3.38 1.68
CA THR A 141 -5.75 -4.16 1.47
C THR A 141 -6.07 -5.58 1.01
N THR A 142 -7.08 -6.23 1.60
CA THR A 142 -7.52 -7.57 1.18
C THR A 142 -8.02 -7.57 -0.26
N ILE A 143 -8.87 -6.61 -0.65
CA ILE A 143 -9.37 -6.51 -2.03
C ILE A 143 -8.21 -6.26 -3.00
N GLN A 144 -7.27 -5.38 -2.64
CA GLN A 144 -6.08 -5.10 -3.43
C GLN A 144 -5.22 -6.34 -3.66
N MET A 145 -4.94 -7.13 -2.60
CA MET A 145 -4.16 -8.37 -2.71
C MET A 145 -4.85 -9.41 -3.58
N ILE A 146 -6.17 -9.59 -3.43
CA ILE A 146 -6.97 -10.50 -4.26
C ILE A 146 -6.94 -10.05 -5.73
N ALA A 147 -7.13 -8.75 -6.00
CA ALA A 147 -7.12 -8.24 -7.36
C ALA A 147 -5.76 -8.40 -8.05
N ILE A 148 -4.65 -8.10 -7.34
CA ILE A 148 -3.30 -8.33 -7.87
C ILE A 148 -3.07 -9.82 -8.13
N GLY A 149 -3.44 -10.70 -7.20
CA GLY A 149 -3.34 -12.14 -7.37
C GLY A 149 -4.13 -12.65 -8.56
N ALA A 150 -5.36 -12.17 -8.78
CA ALA A 150 -6.17 -12.49 -9.95
C ALA A 150 -5.49 -12.02 -11.25
N MET A 151 -4.90 -10.82 -11.25
CA MET A 151 -4.15 -10.31 -12.41
C MET A 151 -2.89 -11.12 -12.71
N ILE A 152 -2.20 -11.67 -11.71
CA ILE A 152 -1.05 -12.57 -11.90
C ILE A 152 -1.48 -13.84 -12.64
N LEU A 153 -2.67 -14.36 -12.35
CA LEU A 153 -3.19 -15.58 -12.97
C LEU A 153 -3.93 -15.33 -14.30
N ASP A 154 -4.17 -14.09 -14.70
CA ASP A 154 -4.93 -13.76 -15.92
C ASP A 154 -4.40 -14.46 -17.20
N PRO A 155 -3.08 -14.52 -17.47
CA PRO A 155 -2.58 -15.23 -18.64
C PRO A 155 -2.86 -16.76 -18.62
N LEU A 156 -2.95 -17.36 -17.42
CA LEU A 156 -3.29 -18.77 -17.28
C LEU A 156 -4.77 -19.02 -17.50
N ALA A 157 -5.64 -18.09 -17.12
CA ALA A 157 -7.07 -18.16 -17.41
C ALA A 157 -7.31 -18.24 -18.92
N TRP A 158 -6.61 -17.43 -19.74
CA TRP A 158 -6.69 -17.48 -21.20
C TRP A 158 -6.13 -18.78 -21.82
N ARG A 159 -5.24 -19.45 -21.10
CA ARG A 159 -4.64 -20.71 -21.57
C ARG A 159 -5.51 -21.93 -21.24
N TRP A 160 -6.22 -21.90 -20.12
CA TRP A 160 -6.89 -23.12 -19.58
C TRP A 160 -8.41 -23.05 -19.60
N LEU A 161 -8.99 -21.84 -19.66
CA LEU A 161 -10.45 -21.68 -19.66
C LEU A 161 -10.99 -21.47 -21.07
N PRO A 162 -12.27 -21.84 -21.32
CA PRO A 162 -12.97 -21.45 -22.54
C PRO A 162 -12.98 -19.93 -22.71
N TYR A 163 -12.99 -19.44 -23.95
CA TYR A 163 -12.87 -18.01 -24.30
C TYR A 163 -13.79 -17.10 -23.46
N GLN A 164 -15.07 -17.47 -23.31
CA GLN A 164 -16.05 -16.70 -22.55
C GLN A 164 -15.69 -16.63 -21.05
N ALA A 165 -15.29 -17.77 -20.46
CA ALA A 165 -14.89 -17.83 -19.05
C ALA A 165 -13.59 -17.06 -18.78
N ALA A 166 -12.61 -17.13 -19.69
CA ALA A 166 -11.37 -16.35 -19.61
C ALA A 166 -11.65 -14.84 -19.69
N GLY A 167 -12.53 -14.44 -20.62
CA GLY A 167 -12.95 -13.03 -20.74
C GLY A 167 -13.66 -12.51 -19.49
N THR A 168 -14.55 -13.30 -18.91
CA THR A 168 -15.23 -12.97 -17.65
C THR A 168 -14.24 -12.86 -16.49
N TYR A 169 -13.27 -13.79 -16.39
CA TYR A 169 -12.21 -13.76 -15.39
C TYR A 169 -11.40 -12.47 -15.49
N SER A 170 -10.92 -12.13 -16.69
CA SER A 170 -10.17 -10.89 -16.92
C SER A 170 -10.98 -9.66 -16.53
N LEU A 171 -12.25 -9.60 -16.93
CA LEU A 171 -13.13 -8.48 -16.57
C LEU A 171 -13.24 -8.31 -15.04
N VAL A 172 -13.44 -9.41 -14.31
CA VAL A 172 -13.53 -9.40 -12.83
C VAL A 172 -12.20 -8.98 -12.21
N ALA A 173 -11.06 -9.47 -12.73
CA ALA A 173 -9.73 -9.08 -12.25
C ALA A 173 -9.46 -7.59 -12.45
N TYR A 174 -9.76 -7.03 -13.64
CA TYR A 174 -9.65 -5.59 -13.90
C TYR A 174 -10.60 -4.77 -13.02
N ALA A 175 -11.87 -5.18 -12.91
CA ALA A 175 -12.84 -4.50 -12.04
C ALA A 175 -12.38 -4.49 -10.58
N GLY A 176 -11.81 -5.60 -10.09
CA GLY A 176 -11.20 -5.69 -8.77
C GLY A 176 -10.05 -4.71 -8.56
N LEU A 177 -9.17 -4.56 -9.56
CA LEU A 177 -8.05 -3.62 -9.48
C LEU A 177 -8.53 -2.16 -9.46
N TRP A 178 -9.53 -1.81 -10.25
CA TRP A 178 -10.17 -0.49 -10.24
C TRP A 178 -10.90 -0.20 -8.93
N LEU A 179 -11.61 -1.20 -8.39
CA LEU A 179 -12.25 -1.10 -7.09
C LEU A 179 -11.20 -0.87 -5.98
N ALA A 180 -10.09 -1.59 -6.00
CA ALA A 180 -8.99 -1.38 -5.07
C ALA A 180 -8.40 0.03 -5.18
N ALA A 181 -8.24 0.56 -6.40
CA ALA A 181 -7.79 1.92 -6.62
C ALA A 181 -8.77 2.96 -6.05
N ALA A 182 -10.07 2.80 -6.32
CA ALA A 182 -11.11 3.70 -5.81
C ALA A 182 -11.16 3.70 -4.26
N LEU A 183 -11.15 2.53 -3.63
CA LEU A 183 -11.10 2.40 -2.17
C LEU A 183 -9.81 3.00 -1.59
N THR A 184 -8.73 2.86 -2.32
CA THR A 184 -7.42 3.39 -1.94
C THR A 184 -7.43 4.92 -1.93
N VAL A 185 -8.01 5.58 -2.92
CA VAL A 185 -8.17 7.04 -2.96
C VAL A 185 -9.09 7.51 -1.83
N GLY A 186 -10.25 6.89 -1.67
CA GLY A 186 -11.21 7.27 -0.63
C GLY A 186 -10.62 7.19 0.78
N THR A 187 -9.88 6.12 1.09
CA THR A 187 -9.20 6.00 2.39
C THR A 187 -8.02 6.97 2.52
N GLY A 188 -7.31 7.30 1.43
CA GLY A 188 -6.22 8.27 1.42
C GLY A 188 -6.67 9.70 1.73
N TYR A 189 -7.83 10.08 1.23
CA TYR A 189 -8.40 11.41 1.47
C TYR A 189 -8.60 11.71 2.96
N ALA A 190 -9.03 10.73 3.77
CA ALA A 190 -9.18 10.89 5.21
C ALA A 190 -7.86 11.26 5.90
N TYR A 191 -6.75 10.60 5.52
CA TYR A 191 -5.43 10.91 6.05
C TYR A 191 -4.92 12.29 5.61
N PHE A 192 -5.15 12.64 4.34
CA PHE A 192 -4.77 13.95 3.80
C PHE A 192 -5.50 15.09 4.53
N ARG A 193 -6.81 14.93 4.75
CA ARG A 193 -7.62 15.90 5.49
C ARG A 193 -7.14 16.05 6.94
N ALA A 194 -6.79 14.95 7.63
CA ALA A 194 -6.24 14.98 8.97
C ALA A 194 -4.89 15.72 9.02
N GLY A 195 -4.01 15.46 8.03
CA GLY A 195 -2.73 16.15 7.89
C GLY A 195 -2.87 17.66 7.70
N LEU A 196 -3.76 18.08 6.81
CA LEU A 196 -4.05 19.50 6.58
C LEU A 196 -4.59 20.17 7.85
N ALA A 197 -5.52 19.54 8.56
CA ALA A 197 -6.06 20.08 9.81
C ALA A 197 -4.96 20.32 10.85
N HIS A 198 -4.02 19.37 10.97
CA HIS A 198 -2.89 19.51 11.89
C HIS A 198 -1.97 20.70 11.51
N LEU A 199 -1.64 20.85 10.24
CA LEU A 199 -0.82 21.96 9.75
C LEU A 199 -1.48 23.32 10.00
N HIS A 200 -2.79 23.42 9.80
CA HIS A 200 -3.54 24.64 10.08
C HIS A 200 -3.59 24.99 11.57
N SER A 201 -3.73 24.01 12.46
CA SER A 201 -3.72 24.25 13.91
C SER A 201 -2.34 24.70 14.41
N ARG A 202 -1.26 24.15 13.88
CA ARG A 202 0.11 24.61 14.19
C ARG A 202 0.33 26.07 13.77
N ARG A 203 -0.10 26.44 12.57
CA ARG A 203 0.05 27.82 12.05
C ARG A 203 -0.68 28.83 12.91
N LYS A 204 -1.90 28.50 13.39
CA LYS A 204 -2.65 29.34 14.34
C LYS A 204 -1.94 29.51 15.70
N ASN A 205 -1.32 28.45 16.21
CA ASN A 205 -0.61 28.50 17.49
C ASN A 205 0.71 29.29 17.40
N THR A 206 1.38 29.25 16.24
CA THR A 206 2.63 30.00 16.02
C THR A 206 2.37 31.51 15.84
N GLN A 207 1.18 31.90 15.41
CA GLN A 207 0.80 33.31 15.26
C GLN A 207 0.27 33.98 16.55
N ARG A 208 0.01 33.22 17.63
CA ARG A 208 -0.50 33.72 18.92
C ARG A 208 0.54 33.91 20.07
N PRO A 209 1.85 33.85 19.89
CA PRO A 209 2.77 34.09 21.01
C PRO A 209 2.81 35.57 21.48
N GLY A 210 2.42 36.53 20.62
CA GLY A 210 2.41 37.93 20.95
C GLY A 210 1.28 38.39 21.85
N GLU A 211 0.09 37.88 21.68
CA GLU A 211 -1.10 38.33 22.43
C GLU A 211 -1.09 37.84 23.89
N ARG A 212 -0.52 36.67 24.20
CA ARG A 212 -0.40 36.20 25.59
C ARG A 212 0.63 36.95 26.41
N ARG A 213 1.71 37.48 25.81
CA ARG A 213 2.70 38.30 26.53
C ARG A 213 2.16 39.69 26.89
N VAL A 214 1.34 40.27 26.01
CA VAL A 214 0.73 41.59 26.27
C VAL A 214 -0.34 41.51 27.36
N ALA A 215 -1.13 40.43 27.42
CA ALA A 215 -2.14 40.23 28.46
C ALA A 215 -1.49 39.98 29.86
N ALA A 216 -0.32 39.33 29.92
CA ALA A 216 0.39 39.07 31.19
C ALA A 216 1.09 40.33 31.76
N THR A 217 1.49 41.28 30.90
CA THR A 217 2.12 42.53 31.35
C THR A 217 1.10 43.56 31.84
N HIS A 218 -0.14 43.54 31.39
CA HIS A 218 -1.18 44.45 31.86
C HIS A 218 -1.92 43.98 33.13
N GLY A 219 -1.81 42.67 33.50
CA GLY A 219 -2.42 42.13 34.72
C GLY A 219 -1.66 42.42 36.02
N HIS A 220 -0.40 42.85 35.96
CA HIS A 220 0.45 43.12 37.16
C HIS A 220 0.58 44.61 37.52
N ALA A 221 -0.03 45.52 36.75
CA ALA A 221 0.06 46.95 37.01
C ALA A 221 -1.14 47.52 37.84
N GLY A 222 -2.05 46.68 38.33
CA GLY A 222 -3.27 47.12 39.00
C GLY A 222 -3.37 46.81 40.52
N GLU A 223 -2.31 46.28 41.17
CA GLU A 223 -2.38 45.84 42.54
C GLU A 223 -1.36 46.50 43.47
N THR A 224 -1.03 47.78 43.23
CA THR A 224 -0.31 48.61 44.18
C THR A 224 -0.84 50.06 44.12
N ALA A 225 -1.97 50.29 44.77
CA ALA A 225 -2.42 51.60 45.22
C ALA A 225 -3.33 51.48 46.45
#